data_776705f606472e008b82d915f91b9df4
#
_entry.id   776705f606472e008b82d915f91b9df4
#
_cell.length_a   1.000
_cell.length_b   1.000
_cell.length_c   1.000
_cell.angle_alpha   90.00
_cell.angle_beta   90.00
_cell.angle_gamma   90.00
#
_symmetry.space_group_name_H-M   'P 1'
#
loop_
_entity.id
_entity.type
_entity.pdbx_description
1 polymer ?
#
loop_
_entity_poly.entity_id
_entity_poly.type
_entity_poly.pdbx_seq_one_letter_code
_entity_poly.pdbx_strand_id
1 'polypeptide(L)'
;MNILITGHEGFIGTELWKKLSTKHDLMGLDIKSGDDILTCDLPHPSVVEMVIHLAGIGGVRESLADPQKYWNNNVEGTKRLLNYYPNARICVAGSSSQYEPHLNPYAASKNAIEYIPHNNCCFMRFHTVYGPVPRANMFFDKLLNNKLEYVTHHKRDFIHIEDLCDAIEIIMNSKTVGSLDV
;
A
#
# COMPACT_ATOMS: atom_id res chain seq x y z
N MET A 1 -8.47 -19.13 -2.01
CA MET A 1 -8.21 -18.47 -0.70
C MET A 1 -9.18 -17.31 -0.55
N ASN A 2 -9.59 -17.07 0.69
CA ASN A 2 -10.37 -15.89 1.06
C ASN A 2 -9.40 -14.73 1.41
N ILE A 3 -9.30 -13.75 0.53
CA ILE A 3 -8.32 -12.67 0.63
C ILE A 3 -9.03 -11.35 0.91
N LEU A 4 -8.63 -10.67 1.98
CA LEU A 4 -9.04 -9.30 2.24
C LEU A 4 -8.05 -8.33 1.58
N ILE A 5 -8.55 -7.44 0.70
CA ILE A 5 -7.76 -6.37 0.10
C ILE A 5 -8.27 -5.03 0.61
N THR A 6 -7.49 -4.34 1.41
CA THR A 6 -7.82 -2.97 1.81
C THR A 6 -7.23 -1.97 0.83
N GLY A 7 -7.95 -0.90 0.50
CA GLY A 7 -7.55 0.03 -0.55
C GLY A 7 -7.76 -0.51 -1.97
N HIS A 8 -8.74 -1.42 -2.12
CA HIS A 8 -8.99 -2.15 -3.37
C HIS A 8 -9.50 -1.26 -4.52
N GLU A 9 -10.07 -0.10 -4.24
CA GLU A 9 -10.47 0.89 -5.25
C GLU A 9 -9.36 1.93 -5.54
N GLY A 10 -8.18 1.75 -4.95
CA GLY A 10 -6.99 2.56 -5.22
C GLY A 10 -6.32 2.20 -6.53
N PHE A 11 -5.26 2.95 -6.89
CA PHE A 11 -4.51 2.77 -8.14
C PHE A 11 -3.96 1.34 -8.27
N ILE A 12 -3.27 0.83 -7.26
CA ILE A 12 -2.73 -0.54 -7.26
C ILE A 12 -3.86 -1.55 -6.99
N GLY A 13 -4.75 -1.25 -6.04
CA GLY A 13 -5.81 -2.15 -5.61
C GLY A 13 -6.73 -2.59 -6.73
N THR A 14 -7.12 -1.67 -7.62
CA THR A 14 -7.99 -1.97 -8.76
C THR A 14 -7.36 -2.98 -9.72
N GLU A 15 -6.08 -2.84 -10.05
CA GLU A 15 -5.40 -3.77 -10.96
C GLU A 15 -5.13 -5.12 -10.28
N LEU A 16 -4.75 -5.11 -9.02
CA LEU A 16 -4.56 -6.33 -8.24
C LEU A 16 -5.89 -7.10 -8.07
N TRP A 17 -6.99 -6.39 -7.84
CA TRP A 17 -8.33 -6.99 -7.76
C TRP A 17 -8.69 -7.72 -9.04
N LYS A 18 -8.53 -7.09 -10.20
CA LYS A 18 -8.78 -7.72 -11.52
C LYS A 18 -7.98 -9.00 -11.69
N LYS A 19 -6.71 -8.96 -11.31
CA LYS A 19 -5.80 -10.10 -11.43
C LYS A 19 -6.18 -11.26 -10.53
N LEU A 20 -6.51 -11.00 -9.28
CA LEU A 20 -6.73 -12.05 -8.27
C LEU A 20 -8.17 -12.58 -8.26
N SER A 21 -9.17 -11.81 -8.70
CA SER A 21 -10.60 -12.19 -8.66
C SER A 21 -10.93 -13.44 -9.49
N THR A 22 -10.10 -13.81 -10.45
CA THR A 22 -10.28 -15.04 -11.25
C THR A 22 -9.78 -16.30 -10.54
N LYS A 23 -9.03 -16.16 -9.44
CA LYS A 23 -8.35 -17.27 -8.76
C LYS A 23 -8.72 -17.39 -7.28
N HIS A 24 -9.28 -16.34 -6.68
CA HIS A 24 -9.50 -16.22 -5.24
C HIS A 24 -10.85 -15.56 -4.94
N ASP A 25 -11.38 -15.84 -3.74
CA ASP A 25 -12.54 -15.15 -3.20
C ASP A 25 -12.08 -13.87 -2.51
N LEU A 26 -12.46 -12.71 -3.05
CA LEU A 26 -11.96 -11.42 -2.59
C LEU A 26 -12.99 -10.68 -1.74
N MET A 27 -12.52 -10.11 -0.66
CA MET A 27 -13.23 -9.13 0.17
C MET A 27 -12.51 -7.80 0.06
N GLY A 28 -13.24 -6.69 -0.11
CA GLY A 28 -12.66 -5.35 -0.27
C GLY A 28 -13.09 -4.41 0.84
N LEU A 29 -12.18 -3.57 1.31
CA LEU A 29 -12.46 -2.41 2.16
C LEU A 29 -11.75 -1.19 1.55
N ASP A 30 -12.50 -0.11 1.32
CA ASP A 30 -11.93 1.13 0.79
C ASP A 30 -12.70 2.35 1.31
N ILE A 31 -11.99 3.44 1.56
CA ILE A 31 -12.60 4.70 1.98
C ILE A 31 -13.59 5.25 0.93
N LYS A 32 -13.41 4.92 -0.34
CA LYS A 32 -14.32 5.32 -1.42
C LYS A 32 -15.67 4.62 -1.33
N SER A 33 -15.70 3.40 -0.78
CA SER A 33 -16.92 2.64 -0.47
C SER A 33 -17.49 2.99 0.91
N GLY A 34 -16.83 3.89 1.67
CA GLY A 34 -17.23 4.28 3.01
C GLY A 34 -16.53 3.53 4.14
N ASP A 35 -15.59 2.63 3.82
CA ASP A 35 -14.87 1.82 4.81
C ASP A 35 -13.58 2.52 5.26
N ASP A 36 -13.67 3.36 6.29
CA ASP A 36 -12.47 3.92 6.92
C ASP A 36 -11.74 2.85 7.73
N ILE A 37 -10.48 2.58 7.37
CA ILE A 37 -9.64 1.58 8.04
C ILE A 37 -9.49 1.79 9.55
N LEU A 38 -9.72 3.00 10.03
CA LEU A 38 -9.67 3.33 11.45
C LEU A 38 -10.94 2.90 12.21
N THR A 39 -12.08 2.84 11.53
CA THR A 39 -13.38 2.69 12.19
C THR A 39 -14.30 1.63 11.59
N CYS A 40 -14.11 1.23 10.33
CA CYS A 40 -14.98 0.25 9.67
C CYS A 40 -14.97 -1.12 10.37
N ASP A 41 -16.03 -1.89 10.19
CA ASP A 41 -16.09 -3.27 10.64
C ASP A 41 -15.16 -4.14 9.77
N LEU A 42 -14.22 -4.82 10.40
CA LEU A 42 -13.32 -5.74 9.73
C LEU A 42 -13.98 -7.13 9.63
N PRO A 43 -13.87 -7.84 8.49
CA PRO A 43 -14.34 -9.22 8.37
C PRO A 43 -13.77 -10.11 9.48
N HIS A 44 -14.57 -11.03 9.99
CA HIS A 44 -14.13 -11.88 11.10
C HIS A 44 -12.87 -12.69 10.74
N PRO A 45 -11.86 -12.79 11.62
CA PRO A 45 -10.61 -13.48 11.31
C PRO A 45 -10.75 -14.93 10.84
N SER A 46 -11.82 -15.63 11.21
CA SER A 46 -12.05 -17.01 10.78
C SER A 46 -12.39 -17.18 9.29
N VAL A 47 -12.79 -16.10 8.61
CA VAL A 47 -13.12 -16.13 7.18
C VAL A 47 -12.02 -15.51 6.31
N VAL A 48 -10.97 -14.93 6.91
CA VAL A 48 -9.87 -14.28 6.21
C VAL A 48 -8.61 -15.15 6.32
N GLU A 49 -8.17 -15.72 5.21
CA GLU A 49 -6.94 -16.50 5.16
C GLU A 49 -5.71 -15.61 4.93
N MET A 50 -5.89 -14.49 4.23
CA MET A 50 -4.82 -13.57 3.87
C MET A 50 -5.32 -12.14 3.82
N VAL A 51 -4.44 -11.20 4.16
CA VAL A 51 -4.69 -9.77 4.01
C VAL A 51 -3.64 -9.14 3.10
N ILE A 52 -4.09 -8.38 2.09
CA ILE A 52 -3.24 -7.49 1.30
C ILE A 52 -3.64 -6.05 1.66
N HIS A 53 -2.80 -5.40 2.45
CA HIS A 53 -3.07 -4.08 3.00
C HIS A 53 -2.46 -2.99 2.10
N LEU A 54 -3.28 -2.46 1.18
CA LEU A 54 -2.91 -1.35 0.30
C LEU A 54 -3.51 -0.01 0.75
N ALA A 55 -4.47 -0.05 1.69
CA ALA A 55 -5.06 1.17 2.25
C ALA A 55 -3.99 2.01 2.94
N GLY A 56 -3.91 3.26 2.55
CA GLY A 56 -2.98 4.23 3.09
C GLY A 56 -2.92 5.48 2.22
N ILE A 57 -2.51 6.57 2.81
CA ILE A 57 -2.34 7.84 2.09
C ILE A 57 -0.89 8.03 1.69
N GLY A 58 -0.71 8.33 0.39
CA GLY A 58 0.57 8.72 -0.20
C GLY A 58 0.58 10.22 -0.49
N GLY A 59 1.78 10.77 -0.68
CA GLY A 59 1.96 12.18 -1.02
C GLY A 59 2.90 12.88 -0.04
N VAL A 60 4.12 13.11 -0.49
CA VAL A 60 5.18 13.73 0.34
C VAL A 60 4.82 15.16 0.70
N ARG A 61 4.36 15.97 -0.28
CA ARG A 61 4.05 17.39 -0.07
C ARG A 61 2.82 17.57 0.82
N GLU A 62 1.79 16.80 0.55
CA GLU A 62 0.54 16.81 1.30
C GLU A 62 0.74 16.39 2.76
N SER A 63 1.71 15.51 3.03
CA SER A 63 2.02 15.06 4.39
C SER A 63 2.58 16.16 5.28
N LEU A 64 3.24 17.17 4.69
CA LEU A 64 3.73 18.33 5.43
C LEU A 64 2.60 19.23 5.94
N ALA A 65 1.49 19.28 5.22
CA ALA A 65 0.32 20.09 5.60
C ALA A 65 -0.51 19.42 6.72
N ASP A 66 -0.58 18.10 6.76
CA ASP A 66 -1.35 17.36 7.78
C ASP A 66 -0.62 16.07 8.21
N PRO A 67 0.45 16.18 9.02
CA PRO A 67 1.22 15.03 9.49
C PRO A 67 0.40 14.02 10.27
N GLN A 68 -0.55 14.49 11.09
CA GLN A 68 -1.36 13.63 11.94
C GLN A 68 -2.28 12.72 11.14
N LYS A 69 -2.85 13.21 10.06
CA LYS A 69 -3.65 12.41 9.14
C LYS A 69 -2.85 11.25 8.56
N TYR A 70 -1.60 11.51 8.16
CA TYR A 70 -0.71 10.47 7.63
C TYR A 70 -0.36 9.42 8.70
N TRP A 71 -0.07 9.88 9.92
CA TRP A 71 0.19 8.97 11.03
C TRP A 71 -1.01 8.10 11.33
N ASN A 72 -2.18 8.70 11.53
CA ASN A 72 -3.40 7.96 11.86
C ASN A 72 -3.73 6.91 10.78
N ASN A 73 -3.78 7.30 9.50
CA ASN A 73 -4.15 6.37 8.45
C ASN A 73 -3.09 5.28 8.23
N ASN A 74 -1.82 5.67 8.10
CA ASN A 74 -0.78 4.73 7.72
C ASN A 74 -0.31 3.88 8.91
N VAL A 75 -0.15 4.47 10.10
CA VAL A 75 0.39 3.75 11.27
C VAL A 75 -0.71 3.13 12.10
N GLU A 76 -1.67 3.92 12.60
CA GLU A 76 -2.72 3.38 13.47
C GLU A 76 -3.67 2.46 12.70
N GLY A 77 -3.99 2.77 11.44
CA GLY A 77 -4.75 1.89 10.55
C GLY A 77 -4.07 0.54 10.33
N THR A 78 -2.78 0.55 10.00
CA THR A 78 -1.99 -0.70 9.85
C THR A 78 -1.92 -1.47 11.16
N LYS A 79 -1.62 -0.80 12.28
CA LYS A 79 -1.56 -1.41 13.62
C LYS A 79 -2.88 -2.06 14.02
N ARG A 80 -4.01 -1.38 13.77
CA ARG A 80 -5.34 -1.94 14.01
C ARG A 80 -5.54 -3.25 13.26
N LEU A 81 -5.19 -3.27 11.96
CA LEU A 81 -5.35 -4.43 11.09
C LEU A 81 -4.44 -5.59 11.52
N LEU A 82 -3.16 -5.33 11.80
CA LEU A 82 -2.22 -6.34 12.28
C LEU A 82 -2.66 -6.97 13.61
N ASN A 83 -3.17 -6.16 14.54
CA ASN A 83 -3.70 -6.64 15.82
C ASN A 83 -4.98 -7.46 15.67
N TYR A 84 -5.84 -7.12 14.70
CA TYR A 84 -7.09 -7.83 14.47
C TYR A 84 -6.90 -9.19 13.80
N TYR A 85 -5.85 -9.33 12.96
CA TYR A 85 -5.51 -10.56 12.26
C TYR A 85 -4.17 -11.16 12.71
N PRO A 86 -3.99 -11.52 14.00
CA PRO A 86 -2.67 -11.89 14.53
C PRO A 86 -2.08 -13.17 13.91
N ASN A 87 -2.91 -14.03 13.34
CA ASN A 87 -2.52 -15.31 12.77
C ASN A 87 -2.56 -15.35 11.23
N ALA A 88 -3.16 -14.36 10.58
CA ALA A 88 -3.26 -14.33 9.12
C ALA A 88 -1.90 -14.00 8.48
N ARG A 89 -1.72 -14.47 7.24
CA ARG A 89 -0.65 -13.96 6.38
C ARG A 89 -1.01 -12.53 5.95
N ILE A 90 -0.10 -11.57 6.15
CA ILE A 90 -0.36 -10.16 5.80
C ILE A 90 0.76 -9.63 4.91
N CYS A 91 0.39 -9.05 3.77
CA CYS A 91 1.27 -8.28 2.89
C CYS A 91 0.89 -6.81 2.99
N VAL A 92 1.80 -5.96 3.46
CA VAL A 92 1.55 -4.53 3.71
C VAL A 92 2.28 -3.68 2.69
N ALA A 93 1.59 -2.72 2.09
CA ALA A 93 2.19 -1.74 1.20
C ALA A 93 3.10 -0.76 1.98
N GLY A 94 4.39 -0.99 1.88
CA GLY A 94 5.45 -0.07 2.30
C GLY A 94 5.78 0.97 1.23
N SER A 95 6.93 1.59 1.35
CA SER A 95 7.43 2.57 0.38
C SER A 95 8.95 2.71 0.48
N SER A 96 9.64 2.86 -0.64
CA SER A 96 11.07 3.22 -0.65
C SER A 96 11.37 4.57 0.01
N SER A 97 10.38 5.44 0.17
CA SER A 97 10.54 6.71 0.92
C SER A 97 10.94 6.51 2.38
N GLN A 98 10.66 5.35 2.96
CA GLN A 98 11.00 5.00 4.35
C GLN A 98 12.50 4.96 4.66
N TYR A 99 13.36 4.91 3.65
CA TYR A 99 14.81 4.97 3.84
C TYR A 99 15.29 6.32 4.40
N GLU A 100 14.52 7.39 4.20
CA GLU A 100 14.80 8.72 4.70
C GLU A 100 13.61 9.27 5.51
N PRO A 101 13.29 8.65 6.67
CA PRO A 101 12.08 8.95 7.44
C PRO A 101 12.07 10.37 8.02
N HIS A 102 13.25 10.98 8.15
CA HIS A 102 13.40 12.35 8.67
C HIS A 102 13.01 13.43 7.66
N LEU A 103 12.86 13.10 6.38
CA LEU A 103 12.58 14.10 5.34
C LEU A 103 11.14 14.60 5.34
N ASN A 104 10.20 13.76 5.71
CA ASN A 104 8.77 14.14 5.70
C ASN A 104 7.88 13.15 6.48
N PRO A 105 6.68 13.57 6.92
CA PRO A 105 5.76 12.74 7.69
C PRO A 105 5.29 11.47 6.97
N TYR A 106 5.13 11.49 5.64
CA TYR A 106 4.80 10.30 4.87
C TYR A 106 5.90 9.24 5.00
N ALA A 107 7.15 9.62 4.78
CA ALA A 107 8.30 8.73 4.92
C ALA A 107 8.39 8.18 6.35
N ALA A 108 8.22 9.05 7.37
CA ALA A 108 8.19 8.64 8.77
C ALA A 108 7.08 7.61 9.05
N SER A 109 5.86 7.83 8.53
CA SER A 109 4.76 6.88 8.71
C SER A 109 5.03 5.53 8.04
N LYS A 110 5.62 5.52 6.85
CA LYS A 110 5.97 4.27 6.14
C LYS A 110 7.15 3.53 6.78
N ASN A 111 8.07 4.24 7.41
CA ASN A 111 9.11 3.64 8.22
C ASN A 111 8.53 3.02 9.50
N ALA A 112 7.66 3.73 10.21
CA ALA A 112 7.12 3.30 11.50
C ALA A 112 6.32 1.98 11.41
N ILE A 113 5.61 1.71 10.32
CA ILE A 113 4.82 0.47 10.19
C ILE A 113 5.69 -0.78 10.17
N GLU A 114 6.93 -0.71 9.69
CA GLU A 114 7.83 -1.87 9.61
C GLU A 114 8.31 -2.34 10.99
N TYR A 115 8.16 -1.51 12.03
CA TYR A 115 8.50 -1.85 13.41
C TYR A 115 7.30 -2.36 14.22
N ILE A 116 6.10 -2.46 13.63
CA ILE A 116 4.95 -3.05 14.30
C ILE A 116 5.14 -4.57 14.33
N PRO A 117 5.21 -5.20 15.50
CA PRO A 117 5.45 -6.64 15.59
C PRO A 117 4.33 -7.45 14.96
N HIS A 118 4.68 -8.38 14.07
CA HIS A 118 3.78 -9.38 13.53
C HIS A 118 4.56 -10.58 12.96
N ASN A 119 4.16 -11.81 13.34
CA ASN A 119 4.93 -13.01 13.03
C ASN A 119 4.84 -13.49 11.58
N ASN A 120 3.80 -13.05 10.84
CA ASN A 120 3.53 -13.52 9.47
C ASN A 120 3.22 -12.35 8.53
N CYS A 121 4.05 -11.29 8.59
CA CYS A 121 3.88 -10.09 7.79
C CYS A 121 5.06 -9.87 6.85
N CYS A 122 4.77 -9.43 5.61
CA CYS A 122 5.73 -8.91 4.66
C CYS A 122 5.41 -7.44 4.34
N PHE A 123 6.34 -6.55 4.61
CA PHE A 123 6.25 -5.14 4.23
C PHE A 123 6.91 -4.96 2.85
N MET A 124 6.10 -4.63 1.85
CA MET A 124 6.52 -4.48 0.46
C MET A 124 6.86 -3.01 0.20
N ARG A 125 8.13 -2.67 0.09
CA ARG A 125 8.62 -1.31 -0.15
C ARG A 125 8.49 -0.97 -1.62
N PHE A 126 7.36 -0.42 -2.01
CA PHE A 126 7.13 -0.03 -3.40
C PHE A 126 8.01 1.15 -3.79
N HIS A 127 8.62 1.06 -4.96
CA HIS A 127 9.23 2.17 -5.68
C HIS A 127 8.17 3.01 -6.40
N THR A 128 8.53 3.80 -7.39
CA THR A 128 7.57 4.64 -8.09
C THR A 128 6.75 3.81 -9.07
N VAL A 129 5.51 3.52 -8.69
CA VAL A 129 4.58 2.73 -9.51
C VAL A 129 3.97 3.59 -10.61
N TYR A 130 3.99 3.09 -11.84
CA TYR A 130 3.35 3.71 -12.98
C TYR A 130 2.50 2.69 -13.77
N GLY A 131 1.61 3.18 -14.63
CA GLY A 131 0.74 2.32 -15.43
C GLY A 131 0.01 3.09 -16.52
N PRO A 132 -0.84 2.41 -17.31
CA PRO A 132 -1.50 3.00 -18.48
C PRO A 132 -2.40 4.19 -18.14
N VAL A 133 -3.00 4.20 -16.96
CA VAL A 133 -3.73 5.36 -16.43
C VAL A 133 -2.86 6.00 -15.34
N PRO A 134 -2.18 7.11 -15.62
CA PRO A 134 -1.26 7.70 -14.67
C PRO A 134 -2.02 8.25 -13.45
N ARG A 135 -1.44 8.03 -12.28
CA ARG A 135 -1.97 8.60 -11.04
C ARG A 135 -1.91 10.13 -11.10
N ALA A 136 -3.04 10.78 -10.86
CA ALA A 136 -3.18 12.25 -10.93
C ALA A 136 -2.09 12.98 -10.12
N ASN A 137 -1.58 14.08 -10.68
CA ASN A 137 -0.54 14.95 -10.12
C ASN A 137 0.85 14.31 -9.90
N MET A 138 1.03 13.05 -10.30
CA MET A 138 2.33 12.38 -10.26
C MET A 138 3.15 12.66 -11.53
N PHE A 139 4.41 12.22 -11.54
CA PHE A 139 5.37 12.53 -12.62
C PHE A 139 4.83 12.19 -14.02
N PHE A 140 4.32 10.98 -14.22
CA PHE A 140 3.81 10.56 -15.55
C PHE A 140 2.54 11.30 -15.97
N ASP A 141 1.64 11.61 -15.03
CA ASP A 141 0.47 12.43 -15.32
C ASP A 141 0.88 13.84 -15.78
N LYS A 142 1.82 14.45 -15.08
CA LYS A 142 2.35 15.77 -15.46
C LYS A 142 3.09 15.74 -16.78
N LEU A 143 3.88 14.69 -17.03
CA LEU A 143 4.63 14.53 -18.27
C LEU A 143 3.67 14.38 -19.47
N LEU A 144 2.70 13.48 -19.39
CA LEU A 144 1.76 13.21 -20.48
C LEU A 144 0.81 14.37 -20.76
N ASN A 145 0.50 15.17 -19.75
CA ASN A 145 -0.38 16.34 -19.89
C ASN A 145 0.39 17.65 -20.13
N ASN A 146 1.69 17.60 -20.43
CA ASN A 146 2.55 18.78 -20.62
C ASN A 146 2.52 19.77 -19.44
N LYS A 147 2.36 19.28 -18.22
CA LYS A 147 2.35 20.06 -16.96
C LYS A 147 3.66 19.95 -16.17
N LEU A 148 4.68 19.36 -16.78
CA LEU A 148 5.99 19.24 -16.15
C LEU A 148 6.76 20.54 -16.33
N GLU A 149 6.92 21.31 -15.25
CA GLU A 149 7.57 22.63 -15.27
C GLU A 149 9.10 22.52 -15.27
N TYR A 150 9.64 21.50 -14.57
CA TYR A 150 11.06 21.25 -14.47
C TYR A 150 11.34 19.79 -14.13
N VAL A 151 12.55 19.34 -14.42
CA VAL A 151 13.12 18.07 -13.98
C VAL A 151 14.33 18.34 -13.08
N THR A 152 14.53 17.45 -12.12
CA THR A 152 15.67 17.49 -11.21
C THR A 152 16.64 16.34 -11.51
N HIS A 153 17.82 16.36 -10.91
CA HIS A 153 18.79 15.27 -11.00
C HIS A 153 18.47 14.06 -10.12
N HIS A 154 17.28 14.02 -9.48
CA HIS A 154 16.85 12.88 -8.68
C HIS A 154 16.73 11.63 -9.56
N LYS A 155 17.37 10.56 -9.10
CA LYS A 155 17.19 9.22 -9.66
C LYS A 155 16.03 8.55 -8.94
N ARG A 156 15.22 7.81 -9.70
CA ARG A 156 14.09 7.05 -9.16
C ARG A 156 14.00 5.73 -9.89
N ASP A 157 13.71 4.69 -9.14
CA ASP A 157 13.34 3.41 -9.70
C ASP A 157 11.83 3.41 -9.97
N PHE A 158 11.45 2.85 -11.12
CA PHE A 158 10.07 2.77 -11.56
C PHE A 158 9.68 1.31 -11.76
N ILE A 159 8.48 0.96 -11.34
CA ILE A 159 7.89 -0.35 -11.57
C ILE A 159 6.55 -0.19 -12.29
N HIS A 160 6.32 -0.98 -13.35
CA HIS A 160 5.01 -1.01 -14.01
C HIS A 160 4.00 -1.70 -13.08
N ILE A 161 2.75 -1.23 -13.11
CA ILE A 161 1.70 -1.73 -12.19
C ILE A 161 1.41 -3.22 -12.38
N GLU A 162 1.52 -3.74 -13.60
CA GLU A 162 1.35 -5.16 -13.87
C GLU A 162 2.48 -5.98 -13.22
N ASP A 163 3.74 -5.55 -13.38
CA ASP A 163 4.90 -6.19 -12.76
C ASP A 163 4.81 -6.14 -11.23
N LEU A 164 4.31 -5.04 -10.67
CA LEU A 164 4.05 -4.93 -9.24
C LEU A 164 2.97 -5.93 -8.79
N CYS A 165 1.88 -6.06 -9.54
CA CYS A 165 0.83 -7.04 -9.22
C CYS A 165 1.35 -8.47 -9.32
N ASP A 166 2.25 -8.78 -10.27
CA ASP A 166 2.92 -10.07 -10.36
C ASP A 166 3.82 -10.33 -9.16
N ALA A 167 4.61 -9.33 -8.76
CA ALA A 167 5.45 -9.41 -7.57
C ALA A 167 4.61 -9.63 -6.30
N ILE A 168 3.50 -8.93 -6.14
CA ILE A 168 2.58 -9.14 -5.00
C ILE A 168 2.02 -10.57 -5.01
N GLU A 169 1.62 -11.11 -6.17
CA GLU A 169 1.12 -12.49 -6.28
C GLU A 169 2.21 -13.52 -5.92
N ILE A 170 3.45 -13.27 -6.25
CA ILE A 170 4.59 -14.12 -5.84
C ILE A 170 4.81 -14.03 -4.33
N ILE A 171 4.84 -12.81 -3.78
CA ILE A 171 5.09 -12.57 -2.35
C ILE A 171 3.99 -13.18 -1.47
N MET A 172 2.72 -13.02 -1.86
CA MET A 172 1.61 -13.57 -1.09
C MET A 172 1.68 -15.11 -0.97
N ASN A 173 2.19 -15.79 -1.99
CA ASN A 173 2.36 -17.24 -2.02
C ASN A 173 3.70 -17.70 -1.43
N SER A 174 4.59 -16.80 -1.06
CA SER A 174 5.87 -17.09 -0.43
C SER A 174 5.75 -17.18 1.09
N LYS A 175 6.82 -17.65 1.73
CA LYS A 175 6.98 -17.60 3.21
C LYS A 175 7.80 -16.40 3.67
N THR A 176 8.05 -15.43 2.80
CA THR A 176 8.87 -14.25 3.11
C THR A 176 8.22 -13.42 4.19
N VAL A 177 8.93 -13.12 5.26
CA VAL A 177 8.53 -12.22 6.35
C VAL A 177 9.54 -11.08 6.47
N GLY A 178 9.12 -9.99 7.11
CA GLY A 178 9.95 -8.79 7.21
C GLY A 178 9.77 -7.87 6.00
N SER A 179 10.78 -7.10 5.65
CA SER A 179 10.69 -6.06 4.61
C SER A 179 11.39 -6.46 3.32
N LEU A 180 10.79 -6.15 2.19
CA LEU A 180 11.29 -6.47 0.85
C LEU A 180 11.06 -5.28 -0.08
N ASP A 181 12.08 -4.92 -0.87
CA ASP A 181 11.96 -3.93 -1.95
C ASP A 181 11.30 -4.55 -3.17
N VAL A 182 10.36 -3.79 -3.77
CA VAL A 182 9.55 -4.22 -4.90
C VAL A 182 9.42 -3.11 -5.93
#